data_6565b7616672f9b03bbbe4a6605211b0
#
_entry.id   6565b7616672f9b03bbbe4a6605211b0
#
_cell.length_a   1.000
_cell.length_b   1.000
_cell.length_c   1.000
_cell.angle_alpha   90.00
_cell.angle_beta   90.00
_cell.angle_gamma   90.00
#
_symmetry.space_group_name_H-M   'P 1'
#
loop_
_entity.id
_entity.type
_entity.pdbx_description
1 polymer ?
#
loop_
_entity_poly.entity_id
_entity_poly.type
_entity_poly.pdbx_seq_one_letter_code
_entity_poly.pdbx_strand_id
1 'polypeptide(L)'
;MVNYSLALMSSKPGDDKAAKLFYAKAQASGEITMDEMAEQISYATSLTDGDVLNAIRALIKQVNLNLAAGKIVRLENFGTFQIQLCSDGAETEKKFTSANITGAHIQFRP
;
A
#
# COMPACT_ATOMS: atom_id res chain seq x y z
N MET A 1 19.44 -3.33 -5.51
CA MET A 1 18.68 -4.17 -6.45
C MET A 1 17.88 -5.19 -5.68
N VAL A 2 16.67 -5.48 -6.14
CA VAL A 2 15.82 -6.48 -5.48
C VAL A 2 16.35 -7.89 -5.77
N ASN A 3 16.54 -8.67 -4.71
CA ASN A 3 16.87 -10.08 -4.83
C ASN A 3 15.60 -10.89 -5.09
N TYR A 4 15.73 -12.00 -5.75
CA TYR A 4 14.59 -12.87 -6.01
C TYR A 4 14.97 -14.34 -5.83
N SER A 5 13.95 -15.17 -5.59
CA SER A 5 14.06 -16.62 -5.63
C SER A 5 13.05 -17.15 -6.64
N LEU A 6 13.27 -18.38 -7.09
CA LEU A 6 12.32 -19.05 -7.97
C LEU A 6 11.35 -19.88 -7.13
N ALA A 7 10.06 -19.77 -7.44
CA ALA A 7 9.01 -20.54 -6.82
C ALA A 7 8.23 -21.31 -7.86
N LEU A 8 7.98 -22.60 -7.60
CA LEU A 8 7.13 -23.41 -8.46
C LEU A 8 5.67 -23.16 -8.13
N MET A 9 4.95 -22.62 -9.08
CA MET A 9 3.54 -22.24 -8.90
C MET A 9 2.70 -22.75 -10.06
N SER A 10 1.42 -23.01 -9.81
CA SER A 10 0.47 -23.36 -10.85
C SER A 10 0.25 -22.16 -11.79
N SER A 11 0.25 -22.41 -13.11
CA SER A 11 -0.02 -21.37 -14.10
C SER A 11 -1.48 -20.89 -14.05
N LYS A 12 -2.39 -21.69 -13.49
CA LYS A 12 -3.79 -21.33 -13.28
C LYS A 12 -4.16 -21.63 -11.83
N PRO A 13 -4.28 -20.60 -10.97
CA PRO A 13 -4.68 -20.80 -9.58
C PRO A 13 -6.02 -21.56 -9.48
N GLY A 14 -6.07 -22.58 -8.62
CA GLY A 14 -7.27 -23.38 -8.43
C GLY A 14 -7.46 -24.52 -9.42
N ASP A 15 -6.59 -24.70 -10.40
CA ASP A 15 -6.62 -25.80 -11.37
C ASP A 15 -5.46 -26.77 -11.09
N ASP A 16 -5.78 -27.93 -10.55
CA ASP A 16 -4.78 -28.97 -10.22
C ASP A 16 -4.13 -29.59 -11.46
N LYS A 17 -4.76 -29.44 -12.61
CA LYS A 17 -4.25 -29.98 -13.89
C LYS A 17 -3.40 -28.99 -14.64
N ALA A 18 -3.33 -27.75 -14.20
CA ALA A 18 -2.51 -26.73 -14.86
C ALA A 18 -1.03 -27.04 -14.74
N ALA A 19 -0.25 -26.71 -15.76
CA ALA A 19 1.19 -26.84 -15.71
C ALA A 19 1.77 -25.97 -14.61
N LYS A 20 2.76 -26.50 -13.89
CA LYS A 20 3.51 -25.75 -12.89
C LYS A 20 4.72 -25.10 -13.55
N LEU A 21 4.88 -23.80 -13.32
CA LEU A 21 5.98 -23.01 -13.87
C LEU A 21 6.77 -22.38 -12.72
N PHE A 22 8.03 -22.04 -13.00
CA PHE A 22 8.83 -21.29 -12.05
C PHE A 22 8.61 -19.78 -12.26
N TYR A 23 8.34 -19.07 -11.18
CA TYR A 23 8.15 -17.64 -11.18
C TYR A 23 9.15 -16.98 -10.25
N ALA A 24 9.59 -15.78 -10.61
CA ALA A 24 10.43 -14.97 -9.73
C ALA A 24 9.60 -14.45 -8.55
N LYS A 25 10.16 -14.60 -7.35
CA LYS A 25 9.57 -14.07 -6.13
C LYS A 25 10.57 -13.14 -5.46
N ALA A 26 10.16 -11.91 -5.18
CA ALA A 26 11.03 -10.93 -4.55
C ALA A 26 11.45 -11.42 -3.16
N GLN A 27 12.74 -11.26 -2.85
CA GLN A 27 13.30 -11.57 -1.56
C GLN A 27 13.74 -10.28 -0.89
N ALA A 28 13.24 -10.04 0.32
CA ALA A 28 13.67 -8.89 1.10
C ALA A 28 15.10 -9.09 1.56
N SER A 29 15.97 -8.09 1.35
CA SER A 29 17.33 -8.09 1.89
C SER A 29 17.41 -7.46 3.28
N GLY A 30 16.30 -6.90 3.75
CA GLY A 30 16.20 -6.26 5.04
C GLY A 30 14.98 -5.34 5.08
N GLU A 31 14.81 -4.71 6.21
CA GLU A 31 13.74 -3.76 6.45
C GLU A 31 14.36 -2.44 6.89
N ILE A 32 13.89 -1.33 6.32
CA ILE A 32 14.31 0.00 6.74
C ILE A 32 13.19 0.64 7.56
N THR A 33 13.53 1.16 8.73
CA THR A 33 12.58 1.83 9.60
C THR A 33 12.44 3.30 9.24
N MET A 34 11.41 3.94 9.78
CA MET A 34 11.21 5.37 9.59
C MET A 34 12.35 6.21 10.19
N ASP A 35 12.89 5.77 11.33
CA ASP A 35 14.04 6.44 11.94
C ASP A 35 15.27 6.39 11.05
N GLU A 36 15.55 5.25 10.45
CA GLU A 36 16.67 5.09 9.51
C GLU A 36 16.49 5.93 8.26
N MET A 37 15.27 5.99 7.72
CA MET A 37 14.98 6.86 6.57
C MET A 37 15.15 8.33 6.92
N ALA A 38 14.71 8.75 8.10
CA ALA A 38 14.88 10.12 8.57
C ALA A 38 16.35 10.50 8.67
N GLU A 39 17.18 9.59 9.17
CA GLU A 39 18.62 9.79 9.22
C GLU A 39 19.24 9.95 7.83
N GLN A 40 18.87 9.08 6.89
CA GLN A 40 19.35 9.18 5.50
C GLN A 40 18.93 10.50 4.84
N ILE A 41 17.71 10.96 5.08
CA ILE A 41 17.23 12.24 4.55
C ILE A 41 17.98 13.40 5.18
N SER A 42 18.30 13.33 6.47
CA SER A 42 19.05 14.38 7.14
C SER A 42 20.45 14.59 6.54
N TYR A 43 21.09 13.51 6.08
CA TYR A 43 22.37 13.62 5.37
C TYR A 43 22.25 14.26 4.00
N ALA A 44 21.10 14.13 3.34
CA ALA A 44 20.86 14.69 2.01
C ALA A 44 20.30 16.12 2.05
N THR A 45 19.93 16.61 3.23
CA THR A 45 19.29 17.92 3.41
C THR A 45 19.97 18.68 4.56
N SER A 46 19.55 19.92 4.78
CA SER A 46 20.01 20.72 5.93
C SER A 46 19.19 20.46 7.20
N LEU A 47 18.22 19.57 7.15
CA LEU A 47 17.33 19.27 8.28
C LEU A 47 17.99 18.28 9.23
N THR A 48 17.63 18.36 10.51
CA THR A 48 18.02 17.34 11.48
C THR A 48 17.14 16.10 11.32
N ASP A 49 17.59 14.95 11.80
CA ASP A 49 16.81 13.72 11.77
C ASP A 49 15.48 13.84 12.53
N GLY A 50 15.49 14.60 13.65
CA GLY A 50 14.26 14.86 14.41
C GLY A 50 13.26 15.70 13.62
N ASP A 51 13.72 16.73 12.91
CA ASP A 51 12.84 17.55 12.06
C ASP A 51 12.26 16.74 10.92
N VAL A 52 13.05 15.89 10.28
CA VAL A 52 12.60 15.00 9.21
C VAL A 52 11.56 14.02 9.73
N LEU A 53 11.80 13.40 10.89
CA LEU A 53 10.88 12.44 11.49
C LEU A 53 9.54 13.10 11.82
N ASN A 54 9.55 14.32 12.37
CA ASN A 54 8.34 15.07 12.64
C ASN A 54 7.57 15.41 11.35
N ALA A 55 8.28 15.78 10.29
CA ALA A 55 7.67 16.07 8.99
C ALA A 55 7.02 14.80 8.39
N ILE A 56 7.67 13.66 8.48
CA ILE A 56 7.12 12.39 8.00
C ILE A 56 5.87 12.00 8.77
N ARG A 57 5.90 12.14 10.10
CA ARG A 57 4.73 11.86 10.95
C ARG A 57 3.56 12.78 10.60
N ALA A 58 3.83 14.06 10.36
CA ALA A 58 2.81 15.01 9.94
C ALA A 58 2.25 14.67 8.57
N LEU A 59 3.09 14.23 7.63
CA LEU A 59 2.66 13.79 6.30
C LEU A 59 1.70 12.59 6.41
N ILE A 60 2.06 11.59 7.19
CA ILE A 60 1.24 10.39 7.38
C ILE A 60 -0.12 10.78 7.97
N LYS A 61 -0.14 11.68 8.95
CA LYS A 61 -1.38 12.16 9.57
C LYS A 61 -2.27 12.86 8.54
N GLN A 62 -1.69 13.72 7.70
CA GLN A 62 -2.45 14.43 6.66
C GLN A 62 -2.96 13.48 5.59
N VAL A 63 -2.16 12.48 5.19
CA VAL A 63 -2.61 11.45 4.25
C VAL A 63 -3.82 10.71 4.82
N ASN A 64 -3.75 10.28 6.07
CA ASN A 64 -4.86 9.57 6.70
C ASN A 64 -6.14 10.43 6.79
N LEU A 65 -6.01 11.70 7.14
CA LEU A 65 -7.14 12.61 7.22
C LEU A 65 -7.79 12.83 5.85
N ASN A 66 -6.99 13.00 4.80
CA ASN A 66 -7.51 13.21 3.45
C ASN A 66 -8.16 11.94 2.90
N LEU A 67 -7.59 10.76 3.16
CA LEU A 67 -8.19 9.49 2.76
C LEU A 67 -9.53 9.27 3.48
N ALA A 68 -9.60 9.59 4.78
CA ALA A 68 -10.84 9.50 5.53
C ALA A 68 -11.91 10.46 5.01
N ALA A 69 -11.51 11.58 4.42
CA ALA A 69 -12.42 12.54 3.77
C ALA A 69 -12.85 12.10 2.36
N GLY A 70 -12.38 10.94 1.88
CA GLY A 70 -12.73 10.42 0.57
C GLY A 70 -11.90 10.95 -0.58
N LYS A 71 -10.81 11.63 -0.30
CA LYS A 71 -9.96 12.18 -1.35
C LYS A 71 -8.94 11.16 -1.84
N ILE A 72 -8.52 11.31 -3.09
CA ILE A 72 -7.37 10.59 -3.64
C ILE A 72 -6.13 11.40 -3.30
N VAL A 73 -5.15 10.75 -2.65
CA VAL A 73 -3.89 11.41 -2.30
C VAL A 73 -2.84 11.03 -3.34
N ARG A 74 -2.33 12.02 -4.06
CA ARG A 74 -1.29 11.82 -5.07
C ARG A 74 0.05 12.35 -4.55
N LEU A 75 1.04 11.48 -4.51
CA LEU A 75 2.40 11.83 -4.14
C LEU A 75 3.28 11.86 -5.39
N GLU A 76 3.09 12.87 -6.22
CA GLU A 76 3.84 13.13 -7.46
C GLU A 76 4.17 11.85 -8.23
N ASN A 77 5.46 11.58 -8.44
CA ASN A 77 5.92 10.43 -9.22
C ASN A 77 5.95 9.12 -8.42
N PHE A 78 5.68 9.18 -7.12
CA PHE A 78 5.70 7.98 -6.28
C PHE A 78 4.46 7.12 -6.50
N GLY A 79 3.28 7.72 -6.47
CA GLY A 79 2.04 7.01 -6.69
C GLY A 79 0.84 7.67 -6.05
N THR A 80 -0.28 6.98 -6.07
CA THR A 80 -1.53 7.46 -5.52
C THR A 80 -2.10 6.50 -4.48
N PHE A 81 -2.76 7.06 -3.47
CA PHE A 81 -3.47 6.32 -2.44
C PHE A 81 -4.94 6.67 -2.50
N GLN A 82 -5.79 5.68 -2.35
CA GLN A 82 -7.23 5.89 -2.26
C GLN A 82 -7.86 4.81 -1.36
N ILE A 83 -9.03 5.13 -0.82
CA ILE A 83 -9.81 4.17 -0.04
C ILE A 83 -10.67 3.36 -0.99
N GLN A 84 -10.63 2.04 -0.83
CA GLN A 84 -11.59 1.12 -1.45
C GLN A 84 -12.51 0.57 -0.38
N LEU A 85 -13.81 0.51 -0.72
CA LEU A 85 -14.81 -0.06 0.15
C LEU A 85 -15.08 -1.50 -0.22
N CYS A 86 -15.24 -2.34 0.81
CA CYS A 86 -15.76 -3.68 0.67
C CYS A 86 -17.22 -3.66 1.13
N SER A 87 -18.12 -4.22 0.34
CA SER A 87 -19.54 -4.22 0.66
C SER A 87 -20.19 -5.51 0.25
N ASP A 88 -21.28 -5.86 0.94
CA ASP A 88 -22.19 -6.90 0.50
C ASP A 88 -23.12 -6.31 -0.56
N GLY A 89 -23.48 -7.15 -1.55
CA GLY A 89 -24.42 -6.73 -2.57
C GLY A 89 -25.84 -6.57 -2.02
N ALA A 90 -26.63 -5.73 -2.68
CA ALA A 90 -28.06 -5.61 -2.43
C ALA A 90 -28.82 -5.84 -3.74
N GLU A 91 -30.04 -6.38 -3.65
CA GLU A 91 -30.85 -6.67 -4.84
C GLU A 91 -31.22 -5.41 -5.61
N THR A 92 -31.44 -4.31 -4.89
CA THR A 92 -31.81 -3.03 -5.48
C THR A 92 -31.01 -1.92 -4.81
N GLU A 93 -30.88 -0.80 -5.51
CA GLU A 93 -30.22 0.40 -4.98
C GLU A 93 -30.90 0.90 -3.70
N LYS A 94 -32.23 0.81 -3.62
CA LYS A 94 -33.00 1.24 -2.45
C LYS A 94 -32.78 0.36 -1.21
N LYS A 95 -32.43 -0.90 -1.41
CA LYS A 95 -32.16 -1.83 -0.31
C LYS A 95 -30.74 -1.72 0.22
N PHE A 96 -29.85 -1.08 -0.53
CA PHE A 96 -28.47 -0.86 -0.10
C PHE A 96 -28.42 0.20 1.00
N THR A 97 -27.77 -0.13 2.10
CA THR A 97 -27.57 0.79 3.24
C THR A 97 -26.09 0.79 3.61
N SER A 98 -25.68 1.72 4.46
CA SER A 98 -24.31 1.77 4.97
C SER A 98 -23.93 0.50 5.73
N ALA A 99 -24.91 -0.24 6.27
CA ALA A 99 -24.65 -1.52 6.92
C ALA A 99 -24.14 -2.60 5.96
N ASN A 100 -24.34 -2.45 4.65
CA ASN A 100 -23.80 -3.35 3.64
C ASN A 100 -22.30 -3.17 3.45
N ILE A 101 -21.74 -2.06 3.91
CA ILE A 101 -20.29 -1.81 3.83
C ILE A 101 -19.61 -2.61 4.94
N THR A 102 -18.84 -3.63 4.55
CA THR A 102 -18.20 -4.55 5.50
C THR A 102 -16.80 -4.11 5.91
N GLY A 103 -16.18 -3.21 5.15
CA GLY A 103 -14.86 -2.73 5.48
C GLY A 103 -14.31 -1.75 4.46
N ALA A 104 -13.14 -1.25 4.75
CA ALA A 104 -12.42 -0.34 3.86
C ALA A 104 -10.92 -0.64 3.96
N HIS A 105 -10.20 -0.43 2.87
CA HIS A 105 -8.75 -0.56 2.86
C HIS A 105 -8.13 0.51 1.97
N ILE A 106 -6.85 0.78 2.22
CA ILE A 106 -6.08 1.73 1.42
C ILE A 106 -5.49 0.97 0.23
N GLN A 107 -5.77 1.46 -0.97
CA GLN A 107 -5.15 0.94 -2.19
C GLN A 107 -4.07 1.90 -2.67
N PHE A 108 -2.88 1.36 -2.95
CA PHE A 108 -1.77 2.09 -3.54
C PHE A 108 -1.63 1.71 -5.01
N ARG A 109 -1.47 2.73 -5.87
CA ARG A 109 -1.16 2.57 -7.30
C ARG A 109 0.08 3.39 -7.63
N PRO A 110 1.17 2.72 -8.03
CA PRO A 110 2.38 3.43 -8.43
C PRO A 110 2.22 4.23 -9.73
#